data_9765e5c934112676a0bef2124ffbd068
#
_entry.id   9765e5c934112676a0bef2124ffbd068
#
_cell.length_a   1.000
_cell.length_b   1.000
_cell.length_c   1.000
_cell.angle_alpha   90.00
_cell.angle_beta   90.00
_cell.angle_gamma   90.00
#
_symmetry.space_group_name_H-M   'P 1'
#
loop_
_entity.id
_entity.type
_entity.pdbx_description
1 polymer ?
#
loop_
_entity_poly.entity_id
_entity_poly.type
_entity_poly.pdbx_seq_one_letter_code
_entity_poly.pdbx_strand_id
1 'polypeptide(L)'
;MVDLQTQYQHIKEDIDRGIQAVIDSASFIKGPAVTSFQQHLEAYTGAKHVIPVGNGTDALQIALMALGLQPGDEVITPTFTFIATAEVVALLGLTPVVVDVNWDTMNISIEAVRKAITPRTKAIVPVHLFGQCADMEALMQIAKEHNLYVVEDACQAIGSRYTFSDGTT
;
A
#
# COMPACT_ATOMS: atom_id res chain seq x y z
N MET A 1 15.74 1.95 -16.04
CA MET A 1 16.54 1.51 -14.86
C MET A 1 16.68 2.71 -13.94
N VAL A 2 16.45 2.55 -12.65
CA VAL A 2 16.57 3.65 -11.67
C VAL A 2 18.05 3.81 -11.29
N ASP A 3 18.57 5.03 -11.37
CA ASP A 3 19.94 5.34 -10.95
C ASP A 3 19.94 5.94 -9.53
N LEU A 4 19.93 5.05 -8.55
CA LEU A 4 19.93 5.42 -7.14
C LEU A 4 21.21 6.10 -6.67
N GLN A 5 22.35 5.84 -7.33
CA GLN A 5 23.63 6.47 -6.97
C GLN A 5 23.62 7.95 -7.33
N THR A 6 23.20 8.29 -8.55
CA THR A 6 23.07 9.69 -8.95
C THR A 6 22.02 10.42 -8.09
N GLN A 7 20.88 9.80 -7.81
CA GLN A 7 19.89 10.37 -6.90
C GLN A 7 20.49 10.69 -5.52
N TYR A 8 21.21 9.74 -4.93
CA TYR A 8 21.87 9.94 -3.63
C TYR A 8 22.88 11.10 -3.69
N GLN A 9 23.71 11.21 -4.73
CA GLN A 9 24.66 12.30 -4.86
C GLN A 9 24.02 13.68 -4.83
N HIS A 10 22.81 13.82 -5.41
CA HIS A 10 22.06 15.08 -5.42
C HIS A 10 21.55 15.52 -4.05
N ILE A 11 21.27 14.57 -3.15
CA ILE A 11 20.68 14.82 -1.83
C ILE A 11 21.60 14.37 -0.68
N LYS A 12 22.87 14.05 -1.00
CA LYS A 12 23.83 13.44 -0.08
C LYS A 12 24.01 14.22 1.21
N GLU A 13 24.20 15.53 1.11
CA GLU A 13 24.47 16.39 2.28
C GLU A 13 23.31 16.36 3.28
N ASP A 14 22.07 16.37 2.81
CA ASP A 14 20.90 16.34 3.67
C ASP A 14 20.71 14.95 4.30
N ILE A 15 20.91 13.90 3.52
CA ILE A 15 20.81 12.50 3.99
C ILE A 15 21.86 12.21 5.05
N ASP A 16 23.15 12.51 4.77
CA ASP A 16 24.25 12.21 5.70
C ASP A 16 24.11 13.02 6.98
N ARG A 17 23.71 14.28 6.91
CA ARG A 17 23.43 15.12 8.07
C ARG A 17 22.29 14.56 8.91
N GLY A 18 21.20 14.11 8.28
CA GLY A 18 20.06 13.52 8.97
C GLY A 18 20.43 12.23 9.69
N ILE A 19 21.18 11.34 9.04
CA ILE A 19 21.67 10.08 9.63
C ILE A 19 22.61 10.41 10.82
N GLN A 20 23.56 11.31 10.64
CA GLN A 20 24.52 11.68 11.70
C GLN A 20 23.81 12.27 12.94
N ALA A 21 22.81 13.12 12.73
CA ALA A 21 22.02 13.69 13.83
C ALA A 21 21.29 12.64 14.67
N VAL A 22 20.78 11.57 14.03
CA VAL A 22 20.16 10.44 14.75
C VAL A 22 21.19 9.66 15.54
N ILE A 23 22.38 9.42 14.96
CA ILE A 23 23.48 8.71 15.63
C ILE A 23 23.95 9.51 16.85
N ASP A 24 24.22 10.81 16.68
CA ASP A 24 24.73 11.69 17.75
C ASP A 24 23.75 11.81 18.92
N SER A 25 22.46 11.79 18.64
CA SER A 25 21.42 11.84 19.68
C SER A 25 21.08 10.48 20.28
N ALA A 26 21.57 9.37 19.70
CA ALA A 26 21.22 7.99 20.05
C ALA A 26 19.69 7.73 20.11
N SER A 27 18.89 8.50 19.39
CA SER A 27 17.42 8.42 19.41
C SER A 27 16.90 7.44 18.35
N PHE A 28 17.26 6.16 18.48
CA PHE A 28 16.99 5.13 17.46
C PHE A 28 15.57 4.57 17.48
N ILE A 29 14.86 4.63 18.62
CA ILE A 29 13.52 4.06 18.77
C ILE A 29 12.51 5.21 18.97
N LYS A 30 11.60 5.39 18.01
CA LYS A 30 10.57 6.45 18.03
C LYS A 30 11.14 7.84 18.31
N GLY A 31 12.33 8.11 17.75
CA GLY A 31 13.01 9.40 17.91
C GLY A 31 12.31 10.53 17.14
N PRO A 32 12.78 11.78 17.33
CA PRO A 32 12.17 12.96 16.67
C PRO A 32 12.11 12.86 15.15
N ALA A 33 13.07 12.18 14.51
CA ALA A 33 13.08 11.98 13.06
C ALA A 33 11.86 11.18 12.58
N VAL A 34 11.42 10.16 13.36
CA VAL A 34 10.22 9.36 13.02
C VAL A 34 8.96 10.21 13.11
N THR A 35 8.84 11.02 14.18
CA THR A 35 7.69 11.93 14.35
C THR A 35 7.65 12.98 13.25
N SER A 36 8.78 13.56 12.89
CA SER A 36 8.89 14.53 11.80
C SER A 36 8.50 13.91 10.46
N PHE A 37 8.98 12.70 10.15
CA PHE A 37 8.59 11.96 8.95
C PHE A 37 7.09 11.71 8.89
N GLN A 38 6.49 11.26 9.99
CA GLN A 38 5.04 11.05 10.10
C GLN A 38 4.26 12.32 9.75
N GLN A 39 4.59 13.45 10.40
CA GLN A 39 3.92 14.73 10.19
C GLN A 39 4.07 15.25 8.76
N HIS A 40 5.27 15.14 8.18
CA HIS A 40 5.51 15.54 6.80
C HIS A 40 4.71 14.68 5.82
N LEU A 41 4.59 13.38 6.07
CA LEU A 41 3.82 12.50 5.19
C LEU A 41 2.32 12.72 5.33
N GLU A 42 1.80 12.99 6.54
CA GLU A 42 0.42 13.44 6.76
C GLU A 42 0.11 14.73 5.96
N ALA A 43 1.00 15.71 6.06
CA ALA A 43 0.84 16.98 5.32
C ALA A 43 0.92 16.79 3.80
N TYR A 44 1.83 15.93 3.32
CA TYR A 44 2.04 15.69 1.89
C TYR A 44 0.88 14.93 1.25
N THR A 45 0.38 13.89 1.93
CA THR A 45 -0.68 13.03 1.39
C THR A 45 -2.09 13.53 1.72
N GLY A 46 -2.24 14.39 2.72
CA GLY A 46 -3.54 14.77 3.28
C GLY A 46 -4.17 13.69 4.17
N ALA A 47 -3.45 12.61 4.45
CA ALA A 47 -3.93 11.55 5.32
C ALA A 47 -4.09 12.05 6.76
N LYS A 48 -5.19 11.69 7.41
CA LYS A 48 -5.46 12.10 8.78
C LYS A 48 -4.46 11.50 9.78
N HIS A 49 -3.98 10.31 9.51
CA HIS A 49 -3.03 9.59 10.36
C HIS A 49 -2.04 8.82 9.49
N VAL A 50 -0.77 8.86 9.87
CA VAL A 50 0.30 8.04 9.32
C VAL A 50 0.91 7.22 10.46
N ILE A 51 1.10 5.94 10.23
CA ILE A 51 1.72 5.02 11.20
C ILE A 51 3.04 4.52 10.60
N PRO A 52 4.20 5.05 11.04
CA PRO A 52 5.49 4.59 10.56
C PRO A 52 5.76 3.15 11.00
N VAL A 53 6.21 2.33 10.06
CA VAL A 53 6.56 0.92 10.25
C VAL A 53 7.92 0.62 9.64
N GLY A 54 8.45 -0.59 9.82
CA GLY A 54 9.79 -0.96 9.36
C GLY A 54 9.95 -0.99 7.85
N ASN A 55 8.92 -1.43 7.14
CA ASN A 55 8.91 -1.55 5.67
C ASN A 55 7.48 -1.74 5.15
N GLY A 56 7.31 -1.80 3.82
CA GLY A 56 5.99 -1.96 3.18
C GLY A 56 5.32 -3.31 3.44
N THR A 57 6.08 -4.39 3.59
CA THR A 57 5.55 -5.72 3.93
C THR A 57 4.92 -5.70 5.32
N ASP A 58 5.62 -5.10 6.30
CA ASP A 58 5.07 -4.91 7.66
C ASP A 58 3.81 -4.02 7.62
N ALA A 59 3.80 -2.97 6.77
CA ALA A 59 2.64 -2.10 6.62
C ALA A 59 1.40 -2.87 6.18
N LEU A 60 1.51 -3.69 5.13
CA LEU A 60 0.41 -4.51 4.63
C LEU A 60 -0.04 -5.53 5.68
N GLN A 61 0.90 -6.20 6.35
CA GLN A 61 0.59 -7.16 7.39
C GLN A 61 -0.18 -6.51 8.54
N ILE A 62 0.30 -5.38 9.05
CA ILE A 62 -0.34 -4.65 10.16
C ILE A 62 -1.73 -4.12 9.73
N ALA A 63 -1.87 -3.61 8.50
CA ALA A 63 -3.15 -3.16 7.98
C ALA A 63 -4.18 -4.30 7.95
N LEU A 64 -3.82 -5.47 7.42
CA LEU A 64 -4.71 -6.63 7.39
C LEU A 64 -5.03 -7.17 8.80
N MET A 65 -4.04 -7.18 9.71
CA MET A 65 -4.29 -7.54 11.12
C MET A 65 -5.30 -6.62 11.79
N ALA A 66 -5.25 -5.31 11.49
CA ALA A 66 -6.16 -4.32 12.06
C ALA A 66 -7.63 -4.51 11.62
N LEU A 67 -7.87 -5.21 10.50
CA LEU A 67 -9.22 -5.50 10.02
C LEU A 67 -9.93 -6.61 10.82
N GLY A 68 -9.20 -7.37 11.65
CA GLY A 68 -9.78 -8.44 12.46
C GLY A 68 -10.27 -9.64 11.66
N LEU A 69 -9.70 -9.88 10.47
CA LEU A 69 -10.03 -11.00 9.61
C LEU A 69 -9.69 -12.34 10.29
N GLN A 70 -10.42 -13.39 9.93
CA GLN A 70 -10.27 -14.70 10.56
C GLN A 70 -9.59 -15.70 9.60
N PRO A 71 -8.89 -16.72 10.12
CA PRO A 71 -8.32 -17.78 9.28
C PRO A 71 -9.35 -18.38 8.32
N GLY A 72 -9.00 -18.44 7.03
CA GLY A 72 -9.88 -18.91 5.96
C GLY A 72 -10.69 -17.80 5.26
N ASP A 73 -10.70 -16.57 5.80
CA ASP A 73 -11.22 -15.44 5.05
C ASP A 73 -10.36 -15.20 3.80
N GLU A 74 -10.99 -14.81 2.72
CA GLU A 74 -10.35 -14.60 1.43
C GLU A 74 -10.01 -13.12 1.23
N VAL A 75 -8.80 -12.87 0.72
CA VAL A 75 -8.31 -11.54 0.33
C VAL A 75 -7.89 -11.58 -1.14
N ILE A 76 -8.54 -10.75 -1.97
CA ILE A 76 -8.26 -10.66 -3.40
C ILE A 76 -7.05 -9.75 -3.64
N THR A 77 -6.06 -10.25 -4.41
CA THR A 77 -4.84 -9.53 -4.80
C THR A 77 -4.55 -9.71 -6.29
N PRO A 78 -3.81 -8.81 -6.96
CA PRO A 78 -3.40 -9.02 -8.35
C PRO A 78 -2.28 -10.07 -8.46
N THR A 79 -2.20 -10.78 -9.60
CA THR A 79 -1.12 -11.71 -9.93
C THR A 79 0.20 -11.00 -10.22
N PHE A 80 0.14 -9.80 -10.79
CA PHE A 80 1.30 -9.04 -11.23
C PHE A 80 1.66 -7.96 -10.22
N THR A 81 2.44 -8.33 -9.22
CA THR A 81 2.93 -7.44 -8.16
C THR A 81 4.13 -8.08 -7.45
N PHE A 82 4.72 -7.37 -6.50
CA PHE A 82 5.68 -7.96 -5.57
C PHE A 82 5.00 -8.98 -4.66
N ILE A 83 5.69 -10.08 -4.35
CA ILE A 83 5.10 -11.23 -3.63
C ILE A 83 4.51 -10.86 -2.27
N ALA A 84 5.02 -9.82 -1.60
CA ALA A 84 4.57 -9.40 -0.28
C ALA A 84 3.06 -9.23 -0.18
N THR A 85 2.40 -8.72 -1.24
CA THR A 85 0.95 -8.49 -1.26
C THR A 85 0.16 -9.78 -1.02
N ALA A 86 0.59 -10.92 -1.58
CA ALA A 86 -0.03 -12.21 -1.37
C ALA A 86 0.55 -12.97 -0.15
N GLU A 87 1.84 -12.78 0.11
CA GLU A 87 2.57 -13.44 1.20
C GLU A 87 2.00 -13.08 2.57
N VAL A 88 1.76 -11.78 2.83
CA VAL A 88 1.22 -11.33 4.12
C VAL A 88 -0.17 -11.90 4.39
N VAL A 89 -0.99 -12.10 3.35
CA VAL A 89 -2.30 -12.74 3.47
C VAL A 89 -2.13 -14.18 3.97
N ALA A 90 -1.21 -14.94 3.35
CA ALA A 90 -0.93 -16.32 3.74
C ALA A 90 -0.31 -16.41 5.14
N LEU A 91 0.61 -15.51 5.50
CA LEU A 91 1.24 -15.45 6.82
C LEU A 91 0.22 -15.25 7.96
N LEU A 92 -0.85 -14.54 7.70
CA LEU A 92 -1.94 -14.32 8.66
C LEU A 92 -2.95 -15.49 8.73
N GLY A 93 -2.71 -16.58 7.99
CA GLY A 93 -3.66 -17.72 7.90
C GLY A 93 -4.90 -17.41 7.07
N LEU A 94 -4.90 -16.29 6.34
CA LEU A 94 -5.95 -15.92 5.40
C LEU A 94 -5.70 -16.64 4.06
N THR A 95 -6.68 -16.60 3.17
CA THR A 95 -6.60 -17.23 1.85
C THR A 95 -6.35 -16.17 0.77
N PRO A 96 -5.16 -16.10 0.16
CA PRO A 96 -4.94 -15.21 -0.96
C PRO A 96 -5.68 -15.72 -2.20
N VAL A 97 -6.54 -14.87 -2.75
CA VAL A 97 -7.24 -15.12 -4.02
C VAL A 97 -6.60 -14.23 -5.07
N VAL A 98 -5.73 -14.83 -5.87
CA VAL A 98 -4.95 -14.09 -6.85
C VAL A 98 -5.73 -13.99 -8.15
N VAL A 99 -5.91 -12.76 -8.66
CA VAL A 99 -6.67 -12.48 -9.88
C VAL A 99 -5.80 -11.82 -10.95
N ASP A 100 -6.21 -11.91 -12.18
CA ASP A 100 -5.48 -11.36 -13.31
C ASP A 100 -5.51 -9.84 -13.33
N VAL A 101 -4.63 -9.24 -14.14
CA VAL A 101 -4.49 -7.81 -14.36
C VAL A 101 -4.95 -7.43 -15.77
N ASN A 102 -5.28 -6.15 -15.96
CA ASN A 102 -5.53 -5.62 -17.29
C ASN A 102 -4.21 -5.46 -18.05
N TRP A 103 -4.15 -5.94 -19.27
CA TRP A 103 -2.94 -5.90 -20.09
C TRP A 103 -2.40 -4.48 -20.33
N ASP A 104 -3.29 -3.51 -20.50
CA ASP A 104 -2.92 -2.13 -20.84
C ASP A 104 -2.38 -1.34 -19.63
N THR A 105 -2.85 -1.66 -18.43
CA THR A 105 -2.51 -0.90 -17.21
C THR A 105 -1.63 -1.67 -16.24
N MET A 106 -1.56 -2.99 -16.38
CA MET A 106 -0.96 -3.91 -15.41
C MET A 106 -1.56 -3.83 -14.00
N ASN A 107 -2.64 -3.10 -13.83
CA ASN A 107 -3.41 -3.03 -12.60
C ASN A 107 -4.49 -4.12 -12.54
N ILE A 108 -4.96 -4.42 -11.33
CA ILE A 108 -5.96 -5.46 -11.07
C ILE A 108 -7.18 -5.35 -12.01
N SER A 109 -7.61 -6.46 -12.59
CA SER A 109 -8.78 -6.51 -13.47
C SER A 109 -10.07 -6.50 -12.66
N ILE A 110 -10.90 -5.49 -12.87
CA ILE A 110 -12.21 -5.34 -12.23
C ILE A 110 -13.13 -6.54 -12.55
N GLU A 111 -13.10 -7.04 -13.78
CA GLU A 111 -13.86 -8.21 -14.19
C GLU A 111 -13.40 -9.47 -13.42
N ALA A 112 -12.08 -9.64 -13.28
CA ALA A 112 -11.52 -10.77 -12.55
C ALA A 112 -11.85 -10.68 -11.05
N VAL A 113 -11.80 -9.49 -10.46
CA VAL A 113 -12.24 -9.26 -9.07
C VAL A 113 -13.69 -9.69 -8.88
N ARG A 114 -14.61 -9.21 -9.73
CA ARG A 114 -16.05 -9.57 -9.62
C ARG A 114 -16.29 -11.07 -9.70
N LYS A 115 -15.55 -11.78 -10.56
CA LYS A 115 -15.67 -13.24 -10.71
C LYS A 115 -15.11 -14.03 -9.52
N ALA A 116 -14.14 -13.44 -8.80
CA ALA A 116 -13.44 -14.10 -7.71
C ALA A 116 -14.15 -13.94 -6.35
N ILE A 117 -15.14 -13.07 -6.24
CA ILE A 117 -15.86 -12.82 -4.98
C ILE A 117 -16.66 -14.05 -4.55
N THR A 118 -16.46 -14.45 -3.30
CA THR A 118 -17.23 -15.51 -2.63
C THR A 118 -17.78 -14.98 -1.29
N PRO A 119 -18.62 -15.73 -0.58
CA PRO A 119 -19.06 -15.37 0.77
C PRO A 119 -17.92 -15.24 1.79
N ARG A 120 -16.75 -15.83 1.52
CA ARG A 120 -15.55 -15.75 2.36
C ARG A 120 -14.67 -14.54 2.01
N THR A 121 -14.89 -13.88 0.91
CA THR A 121 -14.12 -12.67 0.54
C THR A 121 -14.40 -11.56 1.54
N LYS A 122 -13.36 -10.98 2.13
CA LYS A 122 -13.43 -9.91 3.13
C LYS A 122 -12.67 -8.66 2.75
N ALA A 123 -11.64 -8.77 1.92
CA ALA A 123 -10.85 -7.62 1.51
C ALA A 123 -10.35 -7.75 0.07
N ILE A 124 -10.03 -6.58 -0.51
CA ILE A 124 -9.31 -6.44 -1.78
C ILE A 124 -8.06 -5.63 -1.48
N VAL A 125 -6.91 -6.08 -1.99
CA VAL A 125 -5.65 -5.34 -1.91
C VAL A 125 -5.22 -4.98 -3.35
N PRO A 126 -5.70 -3.86 -3.92
CA PRO A 126 -5.18 -3.36 -5.18
C PRO A 126 -3.75 -2.86 -5.00
N VAL A 127 -2.95 -2.99 -6.05
CA VAL A 127 -1.59 -2.44 -6.10
C VAL A 127 -1.55 -1.33 -7.15
N HIS A 128 -1.02 -0.17 -6.78
CA HIS A 128 -0.84 0.97 -7.70
C HIS A 128 0.51 0.84 -8.40
N LEU A 129 0.58 -0.10 -9.34
CA LEU A 129 1.82 -0.52 -9.95
C LEU A 129 2.44 0.59 -10.80
N PHE A 130 3.75 0.77 -10.67
CA PHE A 130 4.54 1.78 -11.40
C PHE A 130 4.06 3.22 -11.22
N GLY A 131 3.32 3.51 -10.14
CA GLY A 131 2.80 4.84 -9.87
C GLY A 131 1.45 5.15 -10.51
N GLN A 132 0.83 4.18 -11.19
CA GLN A 132 -0.51 4.31 -11.75
C GLN A 132 -1.55 3.74 -10.80
N CYS A 133 -2.51 4.58 -10.38
CA CYS A 133 -3.61 4.11 -9.56
C CYS A 133 -4.44 3.04 -10.29
N ALA A 134 -4.85 2.01 -9.56
CA ALA A 134 -5.89 1.09 -10.00
C ALA A 134 -7.21 1.84 -10.19
N ASP A 135 -8.19 1.24 -10.88
CA ASP A 135 -9.54 1.81 -11.02
C ASP A 135 -10.27 1.79 -9.66
N MET A 136 -9.97 2.81 -8.84
CA MET A 136 -10.48 2.90 -7.48
C MET A 136 -11.99 3.12 -7.45
N GLU A 137 -12.57 3.80 -8.44
CA GLU A 137 -14.02 4.01 -8.47
C GLU A 137 -14.76 2.67 -8.60
N ALA A 138 -14.36 1.83 -9.53
CA ALA A 138 -14.95 0.51 -9.70
C ALA A 138 -14.66 -0.42 -8.51
N LEU A 139 -13.47 -0.38 -7.94
CA LEU A 139 -13.11 -1.18 -6.77
C LEU A 139 -13.91 -0.77 -5.53
N MET A 140 -14.05 0.52 -5.25
CA MET A 140 -14.83 1.03 -4.13
C MET A 140 -16.33 0.72 -4.28
N GLN A 141 -16.84 0.75 -5.52
CA GLN A 141 -18.20 0.30 -5.80
C GLN A 141 -18.39 -1.18 -5.43
N ILE A 142 -17.49 -2.06 -5.90
CA ILE A 142 -17.52 -3.49 -5.57
C ILE A 142 -17.42 -3.71 -4.05
N ALA A 143 -16.49 -3.01 -3.41
CA ALA A 143 -16.29 -3.12 -1.97
C ALA A 143 -17.57 -2.74 -1.19
N LYS A 144 -18.28 -1.70 -1.63
CA LYS A 144 -19.56 -1.30 -1.06
C LYS A 144 -20.67 -2.32 -1.32
N GLU A 145 -20.77 -2.86 -2.55
CA GLU A 145 -21.78 -3.86 -2.94
C GLU A 145 -21.67 -5.15 -2.12
N HIS A 146 -20.44 -5.55 -1.77
CA HIS A 146 -20.14 -6.81 -1.09
C HIS A 146 -19.67 -6.66 0.36
N ASN A 147 -19.69 -5.42 0.90
CA ASN A 147 -19.20 -5.11 2.25
C ASN A 147 -17.76 -5.60 2.50
N LEU A 148 -16.84 -5.25 1.58
CA LEU A 148 -15.43 -5.62 1.62
C LEU A 148 -14.58 -4.45 2.11
N TYR A 149 -13.47 -4.77 2.77
CA TYR A 149 -12.40 -3.80 3.03
C TYR A 149 -11.54 -3.60 1.78
N VAL A 150 -10.94 -2.41 1.67
CA VAL A 150 -9.93 -2.11 0.66
C VAL A 150 -8.67 -1.64 1.37
N VAL A 151 -7.55 -2.28 1.07
CA VAL A 151 -6.22 -1.89 1.55
C VAL A 151 -5.35 -1.63 0.32
N GLU A 152 -4.99 -0.37 0.11
CA GLU A 152 -4.20 0.03 -1.06
C GLU A 152 -2.71 -0.24 -0.83
N ASP A 153 -2.09 -1.03 -1.70
CA ASP A 153 -0.63 -1.17 -1.79
C ASP A 153 -0.09 -0.08 -2.72
N ALA A 154 0.35 1.02 -2.13
CA ALA A 154 0.85 2.20 -2.83
C ALA A 154 2.39 2.33 -2.76
N CYS A 155 3.12 1.24 -2.53
CA CYS A 155 4.58 1.25 -2.38
C CYS A 155 5.34 1.88 -3.56
N GLN A 156 4.73 1.95 -4.73
CA GLN A 156 5.30 2.55 -5.94
C GLN A 156 4.57 3.84 -6.38
N ALA A 157 3.62 4.35 -5.58
CA ALA A 157 2.66 5.34 -6.04
C ALA A 157 2.53 6.56 -5.09
N ILE A 158 3.58 6.85 -4.29
CA ILE A 158 3.54 8.01 -3.41
C ILE A 158 3.34 9.29 -4.25
N GLY A 159 2.33 10.09 -3.88
CA GLY A 159 1.95 11.30 -4.59
C GLY A 159 1.07 11.11 -5.82
N SER A 160 0.80 9.87 -6.24
CA SER A 160 -0.21 9.59 -7.27
C SER A 160 -1.61 9.92 -6.73
N ARG A 161 -2.49 10.36 -7.63
CA ARG A 161 -3.85 10.73 -7.28
C ARG A 161 -4.83 10.07 -8.24
N TYR A 162 -5.94 9.59 -7.71
CA TYR A 162 -7.08 9.11 -8.47
C TYR A 162 -8.20 10.14 -8.39
N THR A 163 -8.74 10.54 -9.54
CA THR A 163 -9.89 11.46 -9.58
C THR A 163 -11.14 10.66 -9.92
N PHE A 164 -12.10 10.66 -9.01
CA PHE A 164 -13.40 10.01 -9.18
C PHE A 164 -14.28 10.78 -10.17
N SER A 165 -15.32 10.13 -10.68
CA SER A 165 -16.26 10.74 -11.64
C SER A 165 -17.01 11.95 -11.09
N ASP A 166 -17.16 12.05 -9.76
CA ASP A 166 -17.75 13.20 -9.06
C ASP A 166 -16.77 14.36 -8.83
N GLY A 167 -15.52 14.23 -9.28
CA GLY A 167 -14.45 15.22 -9.14
C GLY A 167 -13.71 15.18 -7.81
N THR A 168 -14.03 14.28 -6.90
CA THR A 168 -13.23 14.05 -5.69
C THR A 168 -11.90 13.37 -6.04
N THR A 169 -10.87 13.60 -5.21
CA THR A 169 -9.51 13.09 -5.46
C THR A 169 -8.95 12.50 -4.17
#